data_0a6138eabf924dcb251ab942aa04dc1f
#
_entry.id   0a6138eabf924dcb251ab942aa04dc1f
#
_cell.length_a   1.000
_cell.length_b   1.000
_cell.length_c   1.000
_cell.angle_alpha   90.00
_cell.angle_beta   90.00
_cell.angle_gamma   90.00
#
_symmetry.space_group_name_H-M   'P 1'
#
loop_
_entity.id
_entity.type
_entity.pdbx_description
1 polymer ?
#
loop_
_entity_poly.entity_id
_entity_poly.type
_entity_poly.pdbx_seq_one_letter_code
_entity_poly.pdbx_strand_id
1 'polypeptide(L)'
;IVNNPLAGFLIDRTRTKWGKMVPYLRTLSLPLAACTVLLFSGPLLLREASPTAPLKVIFMFVSYFLWELCYTITDVSYWGLSAAISPHPGDRRRVMTSMNVAINVCSAFPYLLVPFLMDYAASPGSRLSMSNVFFLFGMIGGVVGIGLFSLAGFFVKERVEQSSNRPGLRESAAELLLSLIHI
;
A
#
# COMPACT_ATOMS: atom_id res chain seq x y z
N ILE A 1 -6.54 11.20 -4.39
CA ILE A 1 -7.04 12.25 -3.45
C ILE A 1 -8.43 11.87 -2.91
N VAL A 2 -9.37 11.39 -3.71
CA VAL A 2 -10.74 11.03 -3.27
C VAL A 2 -10.78 9.74 -2.45
N ASN A 3 -9.87 8.78 -2.69
CA ASN A 3 -9.87 7.48 -2.03
C ASN A 3 -9.53 7.56 -0.52
N ASN A 4 -8.63 8.46 -0.11
CA ASN A 4 -8.20 8.56 1.28
C ASN A 4 -9.33 8.93 2.25
N PRO A 5 -10.20 9.92 1.98
CA PRO A 5 -11.36 10.22 2.81
C PRO A 5 -12.35 9.04 2.90
N LEU A 6 -12.56 8.32 1.79
CA LEU A 6 -13.45 7.15 1.77
C LEU A 6 -12.87 6.00 2.62
N ALA A 7 -11.56 5.75 2.49
CA ALA A 7 -10.86 4.77 3.32
C ALA A 7 -10.93 5.15 4.81
N GLY A 8 -10.66 6.41 5.15
CA GLY A 8 -10.79 6.91 6.53
C GLY A 8 -12.20 6.72 7.09
N PHE A 9 -13.21 7.07 6.33
CA PHE A 9 -14.62 6.88 6.72
C PHE A 9 -14.97 5.40 6.93
N LEU A 10 -14.50 4.51 6.07
CA LEU A 10 -14.71 3.06 6.22
C LEU A 10 -14.03 2.55 7.50
N ILE A 11 -12.80 2.94 7.75
CA ILE A 11 -12.02 2.55 8.93
C ILE A 11 -12.67 3.09 10.20
N ASP A 12 -13.14 4.33 10.21
CA ASP A 12 -13.76 4.95 11.39
C ASP A 12 -15.11 4.31 11.77
N ARG A 13 -15.80 3.70 10.83
CA ARG A 13 -17.02 2.90 11.09
C ARG A 13 -16.75 1.49 11.59
N THR A 14 -15.56 0.99 11.39
CA THR A 14 -15.17 -0.38 11.76
C THR A 14 -14.99 -0.51 13.26
N ARG A 15 -15.61 -1.50 13.86
CA ARG A 15 -15.50 -1.86 15.27
C ARG A 15 -15.30 -3.37 15.39
N THR A 16 -14.09 -3.78 15.69
CA THR A 16 -13.77 -5.19 15.91
C THR A 16 -13.03 -5.39 17.23
N LYS A 17 -12.95 -6.64 17.68
CA LYS A 17 -12.15 -7.04 18.85
C LYS A 17 -10.66 -6.75 18.72
N TRP A 18 -10.18 -6.47 17.51
CA TRP A 18 -8.77 -6.14 17.22
C TRP A 18 -8.54 -4.62 17.07
N GLY A 19 -9.59 -3.82 17.17
CA GLY A 19 -9.57 -2.39 16.87
C GLY A 19 -10.23 -2.06 15.54
N LYS A 20 -9.97 -0.88 14.99
CA LYS A 20 -10.53 -0.41 13.71
C LYS A 20 -9.56 -0.53 12.53
N MET A 21 -8.25 -0.51 12.78
CA MET A 21 -7.20 -0.49 11.74
C MET A 21 -6.60 -1.88 11.49
N VAL A 22 -6.35 -2.64 12.57
CA VAL A 22 -5.75 -3.98 12.51
C VAL A 22 -6.49 -4.95 11.58
N PRO A 23 -7.85 -5.00 11.53
CA PRO A 23 -8.54 -5.91 10.62
C PRO A 23 -8.15 -5.72 9.17
N TYR A 24 -8.01 -4.48 8.70
CA TYR A 24 -7.65 -4.17 7.32
C TYR A 24 -6.23 -4.62 6.98
N LEU A 25 -5.28 -4.42 7.91
CA LEU A 25 -3.91 -4.92 7.73
C LEU A 25 -3.83 -6.44 7.63
N ARG A 26 -4.73 -7.17 8.31
CA ARG A 26 -4.79 -8.64 8.23
C ARG A 26 -5.48 -9.15 6.97
N THR A 27 -6.62 -8.56 6.62
CA THR A 27 -7.47 -9.09 5.55
C THR A 27 -7.07 -8.60 4.18
N LEU A 28 -6.66 -7.34 4.04
CA LEU A 28 -6.32 -6.75 2.74
C LEU A 28 -4.87 -6.98 2.31
N SER A 29 -3.98 -7.42 3.19
CA SER A 29 -2.61 -7.73 2.80
C SER A 29 -2.53 -8.82 1.73
N LEU A 30 -3.35 -9.87 1.83
CA LEU A 30 -3.36 -10.95 0.84
C LEU A 30 -3.93 -10.48 -0.52
N PRO A 31 -5.11 -9.82 -0.61
CA PRO A 31 -5.56 -9.21 -1.85
C PRO A 31 -4.56 -8.21 -2.44
N LEU A 32 -3.93 -7.38 -1.61
CA LEU A 32 -2.92 -6.41 -2.05
C LEU A 32 -1.70 -7.10 -2.66
N ALA A 33 -1.21 -8.18 -2.03
CA ALA A 33 -0.12 -9.00 -2.58
C ALA A 33 -0.49 -9.60 -3.95
N ALA A 34 -1.69 -10.15 -4.06
CA ALA A 34 -2.19 -10.72 -5.32
C ALA A 34 -2.32 -9.66 -6.42
N CYS A 35 -2.86 -8.47 -6.10
CA CYS A 35 -2.96 -7.35 -7.04
C CYS A 35 -1.57 -6.82 -7.45
N THR A 36 -0.59 -6.81 -6.53
CA THR A 36 0.79 -6.43 -6.85
C THR A 36 1.40 -7.40 -7.85
N VAL A 37 1.29 -8.70 -7.61
CA VAL A 37 1.79 -9.72 -8.54
C VAL A 37 1.07 -9.63 -9.89
N LEU A 38 -0.25 -9.45 -9.88
CA LEU A 38 -1.04 -9.28 -11.10
C LEU A 38 -0.57 -8.07 -11.92
N LEU A 39 -0.42 -6.92 -11.28
CA LEU A 39 0.02 -5.68 -11.93
C LEU A 39 1.36 -5.86 -12.66
N PHE A 40 2.33 -6.47 -11.99
CA PHE A 40 3.67 -6.69 -12.54
C PHE A 40 3.75 -7.89 -13.51
N SER A 41 2.72 -8.75 -13.56
CA SER A 41 2.65 -9.87 -14.51
C SER A 41 2.21 -9.44 -15.92
N GLY A 42 1.68 -8.23 -16.09
CA GLY A 42 1.16 -7.73 -17.36
C GLY A 42 2.10 -7.92 -18.55
N PRO A 43 3.41 -7.55 -18.48
CA PRO A 43 4.36 -7.74 -19.56
C PRO A 43 4.58 -9.21 -19.97
N LEU A 44 4.38 -10.16 -19.06
CA LEU A 44 4.46 -11.59 -19.35
C LEU A 44 3.17 -12.14 -19.92
N LEU A 45 2.02 -11.79 -19.32
CA LEU A 45 0.70 -12.29 -19.72
C LEU A 45 0.28 -11.79 -21.10
N LEU A 46 0.64 -10.55 -21.43
CA LEU A 46 0.27 -9.89 -22.67
C LEU A 46 1.45 -9.75 -23.65
N ARG A 47 2.40 -10.67 -23.59
CA ARG A 47 3.61 -10.63 -24.41
C ARG A 47 3.30 -10.66 -25.90
N GLU A 48 2.39 -11.52 -26.33
CA GLU A 48 2.00 -11.70 -27.73
C GLU A 48 1.10 -10.58 -28.30
N ALA A 49 0.54 -9.73 -27.41
CA ALA A 49 -0.28 -8.61 -27.85
C ALA A 49 0.58 -7.49 -28.44
N SER A 50 0.07 -6.82 -29.49
CA SER A 50 0.71 -5.62 -30.06
C SER A 50 1.02 -4.59 -28.97
N PRO A 51 2.12 -3.82 -29.05
CA PRO A 51 2.43 -2.74 -28.11
C PRO A 51 1.31 -1.72 -27.95
N THR A 52 0.54 -1.47 -29.01
CA THR A 52 -0.59 -0.52 -29.04
C THR A 52 -1.94 -1.17 -28.78
N ALA A 53 -1.97 -2.46 -28.43
CA ALA A 53 -3.23 -3.16 -28.21
C ALA A 53 -4.01 -2.53 -27.02
N PRO A 54 -5.29 -2.16 -27.22
CA PRO A 54 -6.10 -1.57 -26.14
C PRO A 54 -6.22 -2.51 -24.93
N LEU A 55 -6.10 -3.82 -25.16
CA LEU A 55 -6.09 -4.82 -24.09
C LEU A 55 -4.99 -4.59 -23.04
N LYS A 56 -3.79 -4.15 -23.46
CA LYS A 56 -2.69 -3.82 -22.52
C LYS A 56 -3.04 -2.62 -21.64
N VAL A 57 -3.63 -1.60 -22.25
CA VAL A 57 -4.05 -0.40 -21.53
C VAL A 57 -5.17 -0.71 -20.53
N ILE A 58 -6.17 -1.47 -20.96
CA ILE A 58 -7.29 -1.90 -20.12
C ILE A 58 -6.77 -2.76 -18.96
N PHE A 59 -5.91 -3.75 -19.22
CA PHE A 59 -5.33 -4.60 -18.20
C PHE A 59 -4.57 -3.78 -17.15
N MET A 60 -3.69 -2.88 -17.61
CA MET A 60 -2.91 -2.02 -16.73
C MET A 60 -3.80 -1.12 -15.88
N PHE A 61 -4.83 -0.51 -16.51
CA PHE A 61 -5.75 0.36 -15.80
C PHE A 61 -6.57 -0.39 -14.74
N VAL A 62 -7.13 -1.55 -15.08
CA VAL A 62 -7.94 -2.36 -14.17
C VAL A 62 -7.10 -2.93 -13.03
N SER A 63 -5.93 -3.51 -13.34
CA SER A 63 -5.05 -4.06 -12.31
C SER A 63 -4.50 -2.99 -11.37
N TYR A 64 -4.15 -1.81 -11.89
CA TYR A 64 -3.72 -0.67 -11.08
C TYR A 64 -4.86 -0.14 -10.21
N PHE A 65 -6.07 -0.03 -10.75
CA PHE A 65 -7.23 0.43 -9.99
C PHE A 65 -7.57 -0.50 -8.82
N LEU A 66 -7.55 -1.81 -9.05
CA LEU A 66 -7.76 -2.80 -7.98
C LEU A 66 -6.65 -2.72 -6.92
N TRP A 67 -5.41 -2.58 -7.35
CA TRP A 67 -4.27 -2.40 -6.48
C TRP A 67 -4.41 -1.14 -5.62
N GLU A 68 -4.76 -0.01 -6.24
CA GLU A 68 -4.93 1.28 -5.58
C GLU A 68 -6.02 1.25 -4.51
N LEU A 69 -7.14 0.57 -4.77
CA LEU A 69 -8.21 0.42 -3.77
C LEU A 69 -7.72 -0.34 -2.52
N CYS A 70 -7.06 -1.47 -2.71
CA CYS A 70 -6.51 -2.24 -1.60
C CYS A 70 -5.40 -1.48 -0.87
N TYR A 71 -4.51 -0.84 -1.63
CA TYR A 71 -3.39 -0.08 -1.10
C TYR A 71 -3.86 1.08 -0.23
N THR A 72 -4.79 1.90 -0.72
CA THR A 72 -5.27 3.09 0.02
C THR A 72 -5.83 2.72 1.39
N ILE A 73 -6.69 1.71 1.48
CA ILE A 73 -7.27 1.30 2.76
C ILE A 73 -6.20 0.76 3.71
N THR A 74 -5.27 0.00 3.17
CA THR A 74 -4.18 -0.60 3.95
C THR A 74 -3.19 0.46 4.44
N ASP A 75 -2.85 1.43 3.59
CA ASP A 75 -1.94 2.53 3.90
C ASP A 75 -2.52 3.46 4.98
N VAL A 76 -3.77 3.89 4.83
CA VAL A 76 -4.47 4.71 5.86
C VAL A 76 -4.54 3.96 7.19
N SER A 77 -4.80 2.64 7.15
CA SER A 77 -4.82 1.80 8.36
C SER A 77 -3.44 1.72 9.01
N TYR A 78 -2.37 1.61 8.24
CA TYR A 78 -0.99 1.51 8.72
C TYR A 78 -0.54 2.79 9.43
N TRP A 79 -0.74 3.95 8.79
CA TRP A 79 -0.42 5.24 9.39
C TRP A 79 -1.30 5.55 10.60
N GLY A 80 -2.59 5.22 10.53
CA GLY A 80 -3.50 5.36 11.67
C GLY A 80 -3.10 4.48 12.86
N LEU A 81 -2.66 3.24 12.61
CA LEU A 81 -2.17 2.33 13.65
C LEU A 81 -0.95 2.91 14.37
N SER A 82 -0.02 3.56 13.65
CA SER A 82 1.14 4.19 14.26
C SER A 82 0.78 5.27 15.29
N ALA A 83 -0.33 5.98 15.06
CA ALA A 83 -0.87 6.96 16.00
C ALA A 83 -1.63 6.32 17.18
N ALA A 84 -2.18 5.11 16.99
CA ALA A 84 -2.98 4.41 18.00
C ALA A 84 -2.17 3.44 18.88
N ILE A 85 -0.86 3.31 18.64
CA ILE A 85 0.01 2.34 19.32
C ILE A 85 0.31 2.70 20.77
N SER A 86 0.35 3.99 21.11
CA SER A 86 0.63 4.49 22.47
C SER A 86 -0.14 5.79 22.75
N PRO A 87 -0.64 5.98 23.98
CA PRO A 87 -1.18 7.26 24.41
C PRO A 87 -0.12 8.35 24.55
N HIS A 88 1.17 7.98 24.72
CA HIS A 88 2.27 8.93 24.95
C HIS A 88 2.81 9.53 23.64
N PRO A 89 2.84 10.87 23.49
CA PRO A 89 3.34 11.52 22.27
C PRO A 89 4.79 11.17 21.93
N GLY A 90 5.64 10.96 22.94
CA GLY A 90 7.05 10.59 22.77
C GLY A 90 7.23 9.25 22.08
N ASP A 91 6.44 8.24 22.48
CA ASP A 91 6.48 6.91 21.87
C ASP A 91 5.99 6.94 20.43
N ARG A 92 4.88 7.67 20.17
CA ARG A 92 4.36 7.83 18.80
C ARG A 92 5.40 8.47 17.88
N ARG A 93 6.11 9.50 18.34
CA ARG A 93 7.19 10.14 17.58
C ARG A 93 8.31 9.14 17.24
N ARG A 94 8.76 8.37 18.24
CA ARG A 94 9.81 7.34 18.02
C ARG A 94 9.37 6.31 16.99
N VAL A 95 8.14 5.79 17.10
CA VAL A 95 7.60 4.82 16.14
C VAL A 95 7.54 5.42 14.73
N MET A 96 6.96 6.61 14.57
CA MET A 96 6.88 7.28 13.27
C MET A 96 8.27 7.56 12.67
N THR A 97 9.24 7.99 13.48
CA THR A 97 10.62 8.19 13.01
C THR A 97 11.24 6.88 12.55
N SER A 98 11.10 5.80 13.33
CA SER A 98 11.61 4.47 12.94
C SER A 98 10.96 3.95 11.67
N MET A 99 9.64 4.14 11.49
CA MET A 99 8.92 3.80 10.27
C MET A 99 9.47 4.57 9.07
N ASN A 100 9.65 5.88 9.19
CA ASN A 100 10.20 6.71 8.11
C ASN A 100 11.63 6.29 7.73
N VAL A 101 12.48 6.02 8.72
CA VAL A 101 13.84 5.52 8.47
C VAL A 101 13.79 4.18 7.72
N ALA A 102 12.97 3.24 8.18
CA ALA A 102 12.82 1.94 7.52
C ALA A 102 12.30 2.08 6.09
N ILE A 103 11.29 2.92 5.86
CA ILE A 103 10.76 3.21 4.52
C ILE A 103 11.87 3.75 3.61
N ASN A 104 12.64 4.75 4.06
CA ASN A 104 13.70 5.33 3.24
C ASN A 104 14.81 4.33 2.90
N VAL A 105 15.24 3.53 3.89
CA VAL A 105 16.25 2.47 3.67
C VAL A 105 15.73 1.41 2.70
N CYS A 106 14.50 0.90 2.92
CA CYS A 106 13.92 -0.11 2.05
C CYS A 106 13.65 0.40 0.63
N SER A 107 13.26 1.68 0.49
CA SER A 107 13.03 2.31 -0.81
C SER A 107 14.32 2.51 -1.61
N ALA A 108 15.45 2.75 -0.95
CA ALA A 108 16.73 2.88 -1.63
C ALA A 108 17.12 1.59 -2.39
N PHE A 109 16.72 0.43 -1.88
CA PHE A 109 17.07 -0.86 -2.49
C PHE A 109 16.53 -1.03 -3.93
N PRO A 110 15.23 -0.88 -4.22
CA PRO A 110 14.73 -0.94 -5.59
C PRO A 110 15.28 0.20 -6.47
N TYR A 111 15.50 1.41 -5.94
CA TYR A 111 16.09 2.50 -6.71
C TYR A 111 17.49 2.20 -7.23
N LEU A 112 18.27 1.46 -6.48
CA LEU A 112 19.63 1.04 -6.90
C LEU A 112 19.60 -0.24 -7.76
N LEU A 113 18.78 -1.22 -7.37
CA LEU A 113 18.81 -2.55 -7.98
C LEU A 113 18.07 -2.61 -9.31
N VAL A 114 16.95 -1.87 -9.48
CA VAL A 114 16.18 -1.93 -10.73
C VAL A 114 16.96 -1.44 -11.92
N PRO A 115 17.60 -0.25 -11.93
CA PRO A 115 18.43 0.20 -13.05
C PRO A 115 19.54 -0.77 -13.39
N PHE A 116 20.25 -1.29 -12.37
CA PHE A 116 21.31 -2.26 -12.57
C PHE A 116 20.82 -3.55 -13.27
N LEU A 117 19.69 -4.09 -12.86
CA LEU A 117 19.10 -5.29 -13.49
C LEU A 117 18.54 -4.99 -14.88
N MET A 118 18.05 -3.78 -15.13
CA MET A 118 17.61 -3.36 -16.46
C MET A 118 18.78 -3.26 -17.43
N ASP A 119 19.91 -2.67 -17.02
CA ASP A 119 21.13 -2.61 -17.81
C ASP A 119 21.68 -4.01 -18.10
N TYR A 120 21.69 -4.88 -17.09
CA TYR A 120 22.07 -6.27 -17.27
C TYR A 120 21.14 -7.00 -18.26
N ALA A 121 19.82 -6.81 -18.14
CA ALA A 121 18.84 -7.44 -19.06
C ALA A 121 18.97 -6.91 -20.51
N ALA A 122 19.44 -5.67 -20.70
CA ALA A 122 19.68 -5.08 -22.00
C ALA A 122 21.00 -5.52 -22.63
N SER A 123 21.92 -6.13 -21.86
CA SER A 123 23.24 -6.53 -22.37
C SER A 123 23.16 -7.71 -23.33
N PRO A 124 24.03 -7.76 -24.37
CA PRO A 124 24.10 -8.87 -25.32
C PRO A 124 24.39 -10.20 -24.60
N GLY A 125 23.57 -11.22 -24.86
CA GLY A 125 23.72 -12.55 -24.25
C GLY A 125 23.04 -12.72 -22.87
N SER A 126 22.36 -11.70 -22.36
CA SER A 126 21.57 -11.83 -21.13
C SER A 126 20.45 -12.85 -21.28
N ARG A 127 20.27 -13.69 -20.25
CA ARG A 127 19.14 -14.62 -20.15
C ARG A 127 17.92 -13.97 -19.50
N LEU A 128 18.06 -12.78 -18.92
CA LEU A 128 16.98 -12.03 -18.32
C LEU A 128 16.35 -11.10 -19.36
N SER A 129 15.02 -11.11 -19.46
CA SER A 129 14.27 -10.11 -20.21
C SER A 129 13.77 -9.00 -19.28
N MET A 130 13.51 -7.82 -19.82
CA MET A 130 12.88 -6.71 -19.07
C MET A 130 11.58 -7.15 -18.37
N SER A 131 10.75 -7.94 -19.06
CA SER A 131 9.50 -8.46 -18.50
C SER A 131 9.75 -9.35 -17.28
N ASN A 132 10.79 -10.17 -17.31
CA ASN A 132 11.15 -11.04 -16.18
C ASN A 132 11.67 -10.22 -14.98
N VAL A 133 12.41 -9.14 -15.21
CA VAL A 133 12.87 -8.23 -14.15
C VAL A 133 11.68 -7.61 -13.43
N PHE A 134 10.72 -7.04 -14.16
CA PHE A 134 9.53 -6.45 -13.56
C PHE A 134 8.68 -7.49 -12.81
N PHE A 135 8.49 -8.66 -13.39
CA PHE A 135 7.75 -9.74 -12.73
C PHE A 135 8.42 -10.19 -11.43
N LEU A 136 9.75 -10.34 -11.43
CA LEU A 136 10.51 -10.71 -10.23
C LEU A 136 10.34 -9.67 -9.11
N PHE A 137 10.39 -8.37 -9.45
CA PHE A 137 10.12 -7.31 -8.48
C PHE A 137 8.69 -7.36 -7.94
N GLY A 138 7.71 -7.63 -8.80
CA GLY A 138 6.32 -7.81 -8.40
C GLY A 138 6.13 -9.00 -7.44
N MET A 139 6.81 -10.11 -7.70
CA MET A 139 6.82 -11.28 -6.82
C MET A 139 7.46 -10.99 -5.47
N ILE A 140 8.65 -10.40 -5.47
CA ILE A 140 9.36 -10.04 -4.22
C ILE A 140 8.55 -9.01 -3.43
N GLY A 141 8.11 -7.93 -4.06
CA GLY A 141 7.32 -6.88 -3.41
C GLY A 141 5.97 -7.39 -2.91
N GLY A 142 5.25 -8.16 -3.74
CA GLY A 142 3.94 -8.71 -3.40
C GLY A 142 4.00 -9.79 -2.32
N VAL A 143 4.93 -10.74 -2.41
CA VAL A 143 4.97 -11.87 -1.48
C VAL A 143 5.77 -11.52 -0.23
N VAL A 144 7.01 -11.06 -0.41
CA VAL A 144 7.90 -10.78 0.74
C VAL A 144 7.59 -9.42 1.35
N GLY A 145 7.50 -8.35 0.54
CA GLY A 145 7.29 -6.99 1.04
C GLY A 145 5.95 -6.85 1.75
N ILE A 146 4.85 -7.24 1.11
CA ILE A 146 3.52 -7.15 1.70
C ILE A 146 3.34 -8.19 2.81
N GLY A 147 3.98 -9.37 2.69
CA GLY A 147 4.03 -10.35 3.77
C GLY A 147 4.64 -9.77 5.05
N LEU A 148 5.80 -9.13 4.97
CA LEU A 148 6.42 -8.44 6.11
C LEU A 148 5.54 -7.28 6.62
N PHE A 149 4.94 -6.51 5.73
CA PHE A 149 4.01 -5.45 6.09
C PHE A 149 2.80 -5.97 6.88
N SER A 150 2.26 -7.13 6.52
CA SER A 150 1.11 -7.75 7.20
C SER A 150 1.40 -8.10 8.66
N LEU A 151 2.68 -8.32 9.02
CA LEU A 151 3.08 -8.63 10.40
C LEU A 151 2.66 -7.52 11.38
N ALA A 152 2.60 -6.27 10.95
CA ALA A 152 2.07 -5.18 11.76
C ALA A 152 0.64 -5.48 12.25
N GLY A 153 -0.21 -6.05 11.41
CA GLY A 153 -1.57 -6.44 11.77
C GLY A 153 -1.64 -7.61 12.78
N PHE A 154 -0.61 -8.44 12.88
CA PHE A 154 -0.60 -9.59 13.81
C PHE A 154 0.09 -9.28 15.13
N PHE A 155 1.15 -8.48 15.12
CA PHE A 155 1.99 -8.22 16.30
C PHE A 155 1.66 -6.92 17.01
N VAL A 156 1.08 -5.93 16.31
CA VAL A 156 0.74 -4.64 16.88
C VAL A 156 -0.72 -4.63 17.35
N LYS A 157 -0.97 -3.99 18.49
CA LYS A 157 -2.32 -3.80 19.07
C LYS A 157 -2.61 -2.32 19.20
N GLU A 158 -3.84 -1.94 18.90
CA GLU A 158 -4.37 -0.62 19.20
C GLU A 158 -4.52 -0.48 20.72
N ARG A 159 -3.87 0.50 21.33
CA ARG A 159 -3.89 0.76 22.78
C ARG A 159 -4.63 2.04 23.15
N VAL A 160 -4.84 2.92 22.17
CA VAL A 160 -5.61 4.15 22.38
C VAL A 160 -7.09 3.82 22.21
N GLU A 161 -7.90 4.18 23.21
CA GLU A 161 -9.34 4.00 23.16
C GLU A 161 -9.95 4.79 21.99
N GLN A 162 -10.83 4.11 21.27
CA GLN A 162 -11.49 4.71 20.12
C GLN A 162 -12.62 5.62 20.61
N SER A 163 -12.68 6.82 20.04
CA SER A 163 -13.81 7.73 20.25
C SER A 163 -15.13 7.02 19.93
N SER A 164 -16.11 7.17 20.80
CA SER A 164 -17.47 6.68 20.59
C SER A 164 -18.23 7.47 19.52
N ASN A 165 -17.74 8.67 19.19
CA ASN A 165 -18.35 9.54 18.20
C ASN A 165 -18.17 8.99 16.79
N ARG A 166 -19.25 8.95 16.02
CA ARG A 166 -19.27 8.51 14.61
C ARG A 166 -19.62 9.71 13.74
N PRO A 167 -18.66 10.50 13.30
CA PRO A 167 -18.96 11.62 12.42
C PRO A 167 -19.68 11.14 11.16
N GLY A 168 -20.73 11.82 10.79
CA GLY A 168 -21.45 11.58 9.54
C GLY A 168 -20.59 11.96 8.34
N LEU A 169 -20.88 11.40 7.14
CA LEU A 169 -20.18 11.80 5.90
C LEU A 169 -20.18 13.31 5.67
N ARG A 170 -21.30 13.98 6.01
CA ARG A 170 -21.43 15.43 5.90
C ARG A 170 -20.49 16.18 6.85
N GLU A 171 -20.41 15.72 8.09
CA GLU A 171 -19.53 16.31 9.12
C GLU A 171 -18.07 16.12 8.73
N SER A 172 -17.67 14.92 8.32
CA SER A 172 -16.31 14.64 7.85
C SER A 172 -15.94 15.45 6.60
N ALA A 173 -16.87 15.63 5.66
CA ALA A 173 -16.67 16.48 4.49
C ALA A 173 -16.57 17.97 4.86
N ALA A 174 -17.38 18.44 5.80
CA ALA A 174 -17.34 19.82 6.28
C ALA A 174 -16.02 20.12 7.02
N GLU A 175 -15.55 19.20 7.87
CA GLU A 175 -14.26 19.32 8.57
C GLU A 175 -13.08 19.35 7.58
N LEU A 176 -13.12 18.52 6.52
CA LEU A 176 -12.11 18.55 5.46
C LEU A 176 -12.10 19.89 4.70
N LEU A 177 -13.29 20.41 4.38
CA LEU A 177 -13.40 21.71 3.71
C LEU A 177 -12.91 22.86 4.60
N LEU A 178 -13.25 22.83 5.89
CA LEU A 178 -12.78 23.80 6.86
C LEU A 178 -11.26 23.71 7.06
N SER A 179 -10.69 22.51 7.12
CA SER A 179 -9.25 22.28 7.20
C SER A 179 -8.50 22.82 5.96
N LEU A 180 -9.08 22.68 4.77
CA LEU A 180 -8.50 23.22 3.53
C LEU A 180 -8.55 24.75 3.45
N ILE A 181 -9.49 25.39 4.15
CA ILE A 181 -9.61 26.86 4.20
C ILE A 181 -8.59 27.48 5.18
N HIS A 182 -8.10 26.69 6.15
CA HIS A 182 -7.17 27.15 7.18
C HIS A 182 -5.68 26.85 6.86
N ILE A 183 -5.35 26.27 5.69
CA ILE A 183 -4.00 26.14 5.15
C ILE A 183 -3.75 27.26 4.14
#